data_4e7670986286cc43178c56fa7dc71ca0
#
_entry.id   4e7670986286cc43178c56fa7dc71ca0
#
_cell.length_a   1.000
_cell.length_b   1.000
_cell.length_c   1.000
_cell.angle_alpha   90.00
_cell.angle_beta   90.00
_cell.angle_gamma   90.00
#
_symmetry.space_group_name_H-M   'P 1'
#
loop_
_entity.id
_entity.type
_entity.pdbx_description
1 polymer ?
#
loop_
_entity_poly.entity_id
_entity_poly.type
_entity_poly.pdbx_seq_one_letter_code
_entity_poly.pdbx_strand_id
1 'polypeptide(L)'
;TMTALNSSSAIAKNNTTAAPAFTPTPAPGVVKPTADKVLYANWYTTIKALARKYPYATVYDPATGLSWQVHMFSLGAHADSEPLTATDTANMEKAFGGNTWTPKAVWVIFADGSIYQASTHSMPHAPQHRTNNNFDGHMCIHFPRTMEQVTAIGPYATSHQKCIDQGWATTQSMKK
;
A
#
# COMPACT_ATOMS: atom_id res chain seq x y z
N THR A 1 57.59 13.53 -35.95
CA THR A 1 56.33 14.30 -35.77
C THR A 1 55.17 13.31 -35.69
N MET A 2 54.74 12.98 -34.49
CA MET A 2 53.56 12.15 -34.27
C MET A 2 52.38 13.06 -33.86
N THR A 3 51.32 13.02 -34.66
CA THR A 3 50.11 13.76 -34.41
C THR A 3 49.14 12.85 -33.64
N ALA A 4 48.81 13.24 -32.43
CA ALA A 4 47.83 12.51 -31.61
C ALA A 4 46.41 12.87 -32.07
N LEU A 5 45.62 11.84 -32.41
CA LEU A 5 44.17 11.96 -32.69
C LEU A 5 43.41 11.87 -31.37
N ASN A 6 42.81 12.98 -31.00
CA ASN A 6 41.88 13.07 -29.88
C ASN A 6 40.53 12.51 -30.33
N SER A 7 40.11 11.33 -29.83
CA SER A 7 38.79 10.81 -29.99
C SER A 7 37.90 11.33 -28.84
N SER A 8 37.14 12.34 -29.12
CA SER A 8 36.07 12.81 -28.23
C SER A 8 34.86 11.90 -28.37
N SER A 9 34.65 11.02 -27.39
CA SER A 9 33.40 10.23 -27.27
C SER A 9 32.29 11.12 -26.74
N ALA A 10 31.36 11.50 -27.61
CA ALA A 10 30.14 12.13 -27.20
C ALA A 10 29.23 11.10 -26.50
N ILE A 11 29.06 11.25 -25.19
CA ILE A 11 28.07 10.51 -24.42
C ILE A 11 26.68 11.03 -24.83
N ALA A 12 25.94 10.20 -25.53
CA ALA A 12 24.53 10.47 -25.80
C ALA A 12 23.76 10.50 -24.48
N LYS A 13 23.29 11.67 -24.09
CA LYS A 13 22.35 11.82 -23.00
C LYS A 13 21.02 11.21 -23.45
N ASN A 14 20.70 10.01 -22.96
CA ASN A 14 19.36 9.45 -23.08
C ASN A 14 18.37 10.37 -22.34
N ASN A 15 17.69 11.19 -23.10
CA ASN A 15 16.52 11.94 -22.65
C ASN A 15 15.35 10.94 -22.57
N THR A 16 15.29 10.14 -21.52
CA THR A 16 14.07 9.43 -21.16
C THR A 16 13.11 10.49 -20.62
N THR A 17 12.19 10.93 -21.47
CA THR A 17 11.02 11.70 -21.04
C THR A 17 10.25 10.83 -20.07
N ALA A 18 10.39 11.10 -18.78
CA ALA A 18 9.57 10.47 -17.77
C ALA A 18 8.10 10.77 -18.12
N ALA A 19 7.27 9.73 -18.18
CA ALA A 19 5.83 9.90 -18.29
C ALA A 19 5.38 10.86 -17.18
N PRO A 20 4.43 11.78 -17.44
CA PRO A 20 3.99 12.71 -16.42
C PRO A 20 3.58 11.93 -15.18
N ALA A 21 4.26 12.22 -14.07
CA ALA A 21 3.91 11.65 -12.78
C ALA A 21 2.45 12.04 -12.50
N PHE A 22 1.54 11.05 -12.53
CA PHE A 22 0.19 11.25 -12.04
C PHE A 22 0.34 11.54 -10.54
N THR A 23 0.25 12.82 -10.20
CA THR A 23 0.11 13.23 -8.81
C THR A 23 -1.38 13.08 -8.50
N PRO A 24 -1.80 12.08 -7.72
CA PRO A 24 -3.19 12.06 -7.28
C PRO A 24 -3.41 13.36 -6.52
N THR A 25 -4.40 14.14 -6.96
CA THR A 25 -4.85 15.29 -6.18
C THR A 25 -5.20 14.75 -4.79
N PRO A 26 -4.59 15.25 -3.70
CA PRO A 26 -5.02 14.86 -2.37
C PRO A 26 -6.52 15.09 -2.31
N ALA A 27 -7.27 14.08 -1.90
CA ALA A 27 -8.67 14.28 -1.57
C ALA A 27 -8.75 15.48 -0.61
N PRO A 28 -9.66 16.45 -0.84
CA PRO A 28 -9.68 17.70 -0.09
C PRO A 28 -9.72 17.36 1.40
N GLY A 29 -8.69 17.81 2.12
CA GLY A 29 -8.50 17.71 3.56
C GLY A 29 -8.97 16.39 4.15
N VAL A 30 -8.10 15.36 4.20
CA VAL A 30 -8.43 14.11 4.89
C VAL A 30 -8.64 14.47 6.36
N VAL A 31 -9.90 14.70 6.73
CA VAL A 31 -10.30 14.74 8.14
C VAL A 31 -9.87 13.39 8.72
N LYS A 32 -9.16 13.43 9.87
CA LYS A 32 -8.72 12.22 10.57
C LYS A 32 -9.86 11.20 10.59
N PRO A 33 -9.67 9.98 10.05
CA PRO A 33 -10.72 9.00 9.98
C PRO A 33 -11.17 8.59 11.38
N THR A 34 -12.47 8.34 11.55
CA THR A 34 -13.06 7.91 12.82
C THR A 34 -13.45 6.45 12.75
N ALA A 35 -13.33 5.75 13.87
CA ALA A 35 -13.70 4.34 13.97
C ALA A 35 -15.15 4.06 13.55
N ASP A 36 -16.06 5.00 13.80
CA ASP A 36 -17.49 4.86 13.48
C ASP A 36 -17.76 4.65 11.98
N LYS A 37 -16.86 5.13 11.12
CA LYS A 37 -16.99 5.00 9.66
C LYS A 37 -16.30 3.75 9.10
N VAL A 38 -15.54 3.03 9.90
CA VAL A 38 -14.81 1.85 9.44
C VAL A 38 -15.76 0.67 9.30
N LEU A 39 -15.70 0.05 8.13
CA LEU A 39 -16.50 -1.11 7.75
C LEU A 39 -15.63 -2.37 7.71
N TYR A 40 -16.27 -3.51 7.84
CA TYR A 40 -15.66 -4.83 7.67
C TYR A 40 -16.36 -5.52 6.50
N ALA A 41 -15.61 -5.84 5.45
CA ALA A 41 -16.17 -6.47 4.26
C ALA A 41 -15.19 -7.47 3.65
N ASN A 42 -15.73 -8.52 3.05
CA ASN A 42 -14.96 -9.59 2.44
C ASN A 42 -14.26 -9.13 1.17
N TRP A 43 -13.02 -9.57 0.98
CA TRP A 43 -12.19 -9.27 -0.18
C TRP A 43 -12.86 -9.67 -1.50
N TYR A 44 -13.26 -10.91 -1.63
CA TYR A 44 -13.74 -11.45 -2.89
C TYR A 44 -15.12 -10.93 -3.29
N THR A 45 -16.00 -10.74 -2.32
CA THR A 45 -17.40 -10.34 -2.59
C THR A 45 -17.61 -8.84 -2.68
N THR A 46 -16.70 -8.04 -2.11
CA THR A 46 -16.89 -6.58 -2.00
C THR A 46 -15.64 -5.79 -2.36
N ILE A 47 -14.54 -6.00 -1.64
CA ILE A 47 -13.38 -5.07 -1.69
C ILE A 47 -12.62 -5.16 -2.99
N LYS A 48 -12.46 -6.35 -3.57
CA LYS A 48 -11.70 -6.53 -4.82
C LYS A 48 -12.27 -5.70 -5.98
N ALA A 49 -13.58 -5.64 -6.12
CA ALA A 49 -14.24 -4.80 -7.12
C ALA A 49 -14.04 -3.31 -6.83
N LEU A 50 -14.10 -2.91 -5.55
CA LEU A 50 -13.84 -1.54 -5.12
C LEU A 50 -12.39 -1.12 -5.39
N ALA A 51 -11.42 -1.97 -5.07
CA ALA A 51 -10.00 -1.75 -5.33
C ALA A 51 -9.70 -1.65 -6.84
N ARG A 52 -10.40 -2.42 -7.66
CA ARG A 52 -10.30 -2.30 -9.12
C ARG A 52 -10.81 -0.96 -9.63
N LYS A 53 -11.89 -0.47 -9.05
CA LYS A 53 -12.48 0.83 -9.41
C LYS A 53 -11.65 2.00 -8.88
N TYR A 54 -11.11 1.88 -7.67
CA TYR A 54 -10.33 2.89 -6.96
C TYR A 54 -8.97 2.31 -6.54
N PRO A 55 -8.02 2.18 -7.47
CA PRO A 55 -6.73 1.53 -7.20
C PRO A 55 -5.77 2.36 -6.34
N TYR A 56 -6.07 3.64 -6.14
CA TYR A 56 -5.31 4.53 -5.27
C TYR A 56 -6.07 4.74 -3.97
N ALA A 57 -5.40 4.50 -2.85
CA ALA A 57 -6.02 4.59 -1.54
C ALA A 57 -5.05 5.19 -0.52
N THR A 58 -5.58 5.59 0.62
CA THR A 58 -4.80 5.99 1.80
C THR A 58 -4.90 4.90 2.84
N VAL A 59 -3.75 4.42 3.30
CA VAL A 59 -3.65 3.54 4.47
C VAL A 59 -3.47 4.39 5.71
N TYR A 60 -4.28 4.17 6.72
CA TYR A 60 -4.21 4.85 8.01
C TYR A 60 -3.95 3.83 9.12
N ASP A 61 -2.93 4.12 9.93
CA ASP A 61 -2.62 3.33 11.12
C ASP A 61 -3.23 3.98 12.37
N PRO A 62 -4.30 3.41 12.93
CA PRO A 62 -4.94 4.00 14.09
C PRO A 62 -4.08 3.95 15.36
N ALA A 63 -3.07 3.08 15.42
CA ALA A 63 -2.18 2.97 16.57
C ALA A 63 -1.18 4.14 16.64
N THR A 64 -0.69 4.63 15.49
CA THR A 64 0.29 5.72 15.42
C THR A 64 -0.30 7.05 14.93
N GLY A 65 -1.45 7.02 14.27
CA GLY A 65 -2.03 8.18 13.59
C GLY A 65 -1.33 8.54 12.27
N LEU A 66 -0.38 7.72 11.82
CA LEU A 66 0.33 7.91 10.55
C LEU A 66 -0.50 7.38 9.37
N SER A 67 -0.31 8.00 8.22
CA SER A 67 -0.93 7.56 6.97
C SER A 67 0.05 7.63 5.81
N TRP A 68 -0.20 6.82 4.79
CA TRP A 68 0.55 6.79 3.55
C TRP A 68 -0.35 6.42 2.39
N GLN A 69 -0.07 6.97 1.23
CA GLN A 69 -0.80 6.67 0.00
C GLN A 69 -0.20 5.45 -0.70
N VAL A 70 -1.05 4.65 -1.31
CA VAL A 70 -0.66 3.43 -2.03
C VAL A 70 -1.36 3.35 -3.39
N HIS A 71 -0.71 2.63 -4.30
CA HIS A 71 -1.29 2.13 -5.54
C HIS A 71 -1.43 0.61 -5.43
N MET A 72 -2.65 0.12 -5.48
CA MET A 72 -2.96 -1.30 -5.56
C MET A 72 -2.93 -1.72 -7.03
N PHE A 73 -1.85 -2.35 -7.46
CA PHE A 73 -1.61 -2.61 -8.89
C PHE A 73 -1.92 -4.04 -9.34
N SER A 74 -2.01 -4.99 -8.42
CA SER A 74 -2.34 -6.39 -8.72
C SER A 74 -3.29 -6.94 -7.67
N LEU A 75 -4.41 -7.50 -8.12
CA LEU A 75 -5.53 -7.92 -7.29
C LEU A 75 -5.78 -9.42 -7.49
N GLY A 76 -5.07 -10.24 -6.74
CA GLY A 76 -5.29 -11.68 -6.67
C GLY A 76 -6.08 -12.10 -5.44
N ALA A 77 -5.43 -12.81 -4.52
CA ALA A 77 -5.95 -13.16 -3.21
C ALA A 77 -5.84 -12.02 -2.18
N HIS A 78 -5.09 -10.99 -2.50
CA HIS A 78 -4.86 -9.75 -1.76
C HIS A 78 -4.46 -8.64 -2.74
N ALA A 79 -4.22 -7.43 -2.26
CA ALA A 79 -3.80 -6.31 -3.09
C ALA A 79 -2.28 -6.13 -3.01
N ASP A 80 -1.56 -6.46 -4.09
CA ASP A 80 -0.16 -6.07 -4.25
C ASP A 80 -0.10 -4.57 -4.46
N SER A 81 0.68 -3.88 -3.63
CA SER A 81 0.61 -2.43 -3.51
C SER A 81 1.99 -1.81 -3.37
N GLU A 82 2.10 -0.57 -3.79
CA GLU A 82 3.32 0.23 -3.63
C GLU A 82 2.99 1.56 -2.96
N PRO A 83 3.83 2.06 -2.04
CA PRO A 83 3.76 3.46 -1.63
C PRO A 83 3.91 4.39 -2.84
N LEU A 84 3.18 5.49 -2.89
CA LEU A 84 3.22 6.39 -4.04
C LEU A 84 4.50 7.21 -4.12
N THR A 85 5.01 7.69 -2.98
CA THR A 85 6.16 8.60 -2.90
C THR A 85 7.15 8.13 -1.83
N ALA A 86 8.35 8.71 -1.83
CA ALA A 86 9.32 8.48 -0.77
C ALA A 86 8.81 8.91 0.62
N THR A 87 7.97 9.94 0.68
CA THR A 87 7.32 10.36 1.93
C THR A 87 6.34 9.32 2.43
N ASP A 88 5.55 8.72 1.53
CA ASP A 88 4.64 7.62 1.88
C ASP A 88 5.40 6.41 2.42
N THR A 89 6.50 6.04 1.79
CA THR A 89 7.39 4.98 2.27
C THR A 89 7.92 5.30 3.67
N ALA A 90 8.42 6.52 3.89
CA ALA A 90 8.95 6.93 5.19
C ALA A 90 7.88 6.89 6.30
N ASN A 91 6.65 7.31 6.01
CA ASN A 91 5.54 7.23 6.96
C ASN A 91 5.16 5.79 7.28
N MET A 92 5.10 4.91 6.27
CA MET A 92 4.85 3.49 6.47
C MET A 92 5.95 2.85 7.32
N GLU A 93 7.21 3.05 6.98
CA GLU A 93 8.35 2.49 7.74
C GLU A 93 8.37 3.00 9.18
N LYS A 94 8.04 4.27 9.40
CA LYS A 94 7.90 4.84 10.75
C LYS A 94 6.78 4.17 11.54
N ALA A 95 5.63 3.91 10.92
CA ALA A 95 4.50 3.24 11.57
C ALA A 95 4.84 1.80 12.00
N PHE A 96 5.66 1.11 11.21
CA PHE A 96 6.10 -0.27 11.49
C PHE A 96 7.37 -0.35 12.33
N GLY A 97 8.13 0.72 12.47
CA GLY A 97 9.46 0.72 13.09
C GLY A 97 10.54 0.11 12.19
N GLY A 98 10.32 0.09 10.88
CA GLY A 98 11.21 -0.47 9.85
C GLY A 98 10.48 -1.40 8.89
N ASN A 99 11.24 -2.17 8.11
CA ASN A 99 10.69 -3.15 7.18
C ASN A 99 10.49 -4.51 7.88
N THR A 100 9.28 -5.03 7.85
CA THR A 100 8.92 -6.29 8.53
C THR A 100 7.80 -7.03 7.80
N TRP A 101 7.83 -8.35 7.89
CA TRP A 101 6.73 -9.22 7.45
C TRP A 101 5.57 -9.28 8.45
N THR A 102 5.78 -8.82 9.68
CA THR A 102 4.77 -8.84 10.73
C THR A 102 3.57 -7.99 10.35
N PRO A 103 2.35 -8.55 10.29
CA PRO A 103 1.15 -7.80 9.96
C PRO A 103 0.83 -6.72 10.98
N LYS A 104 0.28 -5.62 10.49
CA LYS A 104 -0.28 -4.53 11.27
C LYS A 104 -1.71 -4.27 10.82
N ALA A 105 -2.62 -4.13 11.77
CA ALA A 105 -3.99 -3.75 11.48
C ALA A 105 -4.06 -2.27 11.08
N VAL A 106 -4.74 -1.99 9.98
CA VAL A 106 -4.85 -0.65 9.39
C VAL A 106 -6.27 -0.41 8.88
N TRP A 107 -6.58 0.84 8.62
CA TRP A 107 -7.78 1.24 7.88
C TRP A 107 -7.39 1.69 6.48
N VAL A 108 -8.11 1.25 5.48
CA VAL A 108 -7.89 1.66 4.09
C VAL A 108 -9.03 2.57 3.66
N ILE A 109 -8.68 3.77 3.22
CA ILE A 109 -9.60 4.81 2.76
C ILE A 109 -9.53 4.85 1.25
N PHE A 110 -10.63 4.45 0.60
CA PHE A 110 -10.76 4.51 -0.86
C PHE A 110 -11.10 5.91 -1.34
N ALA A 111 -10.94 6.17 -2.64
CA ALA A 111 -11.17 7.48 -3.22
C ALA A 111 -12.63 7.97 -3.13
N ASP A 112 -13.59 7.07 -2.95
CA ASP A 112 -15.00 7.40 -2.69
C ASP A 112 -15.28 7.78 -1.23
N GLY A 113 -14.27 7.76 -0.36
CA GLY A 113 -14.36 8.06 1.07
C GLY A 113 -14.76 6.87 1.95
N SER A 114 -15.06 5.71 1.39
CA SER A 114 -15.32 4.49 2.17
C SER A 114 -14.06 3.99 2.87
N ILE A 115 -14.21 3.47 4.09
CA ILE A 115 -13.10 3.06 4.94
C ILE A 115 -13.33 1.62 5.37
N TYR A 116 -12.29 0.78 5.23
CA TYR A 116 -12.36 -0.64 5.54
C TYR A 116 -11.22 -1.11 6.40
N GLN A 117 -11.54 -2.01 7.32
CA GLN A 117 -10.56 -2.74 8.12
C GLN A 117 -9.70 -3.63 7.21
N ALA A 118 -8.40 -3.59 7.42
CA ALA A 118 -7.42 -4.36 6.66
C ALA A 118 -6.21 -4.70 7.54
N SER A 119 -5.25 -5.41 6.97
CA SER A 119 -3.89 -5.56 7.49
C SER A 119 -2.87 -5.43 6.37
N THR A 120 -1.68 -5.00 6.71
CA THR A 120 -0.55 -4.92 5.78
C THR A 120 0.75 -5.18 6.51
N HIS A 121 1.81 -5.40 5.77
CA HIS A 121 3.20 -5.45 6.23
C HIS A 121 4.01 -4.39 5.50
N SER A 122 5.28 -4.18 5.88
CA SER A 122 6.16 -3.17 5.29
C SER A 122 7.41 -3.75 4.62
N MET A 123 7.48 -5.06 4.41
CA MET A 123 8.64 -5.70 3.77
C MET A 123 8.57 -5.56 2.26
N PRO A 124 9.53 -4.86 1.62
CA PRO A 124 9.58 -4.80 0.17
C PRO A 124 9.95 -6.15 -0.45
N HIS A 125 9.19 -6.60 -1.45
CA HIS A 125 9.48 -7.79 -2.24
C HIS A 125 9.00 -7.61 -3.67
N ALA A 126 9.59 -8.36 -4.62
CA ALA A 126 9.30 -8.25 -6.05
C ALA A 126 7.90 -8.78 -6.41
N PRO A 127 7.22 -8.26 -7.46
CA PRO A 127 7.73 -7.27 -8.40
C PRO A 127 7.65 -5.82 -7.93
N GLN A 128 8.33 -4.93 -8.68
CA GLN A 128 8.37 -3.49 -8.46
C GLN A 128 7.95 -2.77 -9.74
N HIS A 129 7.10 -1.75 -9.60
CA HIS A 129 6.67 -0.90 -10.71
C HIS A 129 7.19 0.54 -10.56
N ARG A 130 7.31 1.06 -9.33
CA ARG A 130 7.81 2.39 -9.02
C ARG A 130 9.26 2.34 -8.61
N THR A 131 10.07 3.27 -9.13
CA THR A 131 11.51 3.35 -8.84
C THR A 131 11.91 4.64 -8.11
N ASN A 132 10.94 5.53 -7.84
CA ASN A 132 11.15 6.84 -7.24
C ASN A 132 10.49 7.02 -5.87
N ASN A 133 10.02 5.94 -5.27
CA ASN A 133 9.32 5.93 -3.98
C ASN A 133 10.18 5.44 -2.80
N ASN A 134 11.46 5.18 -3.02
CA ASN A 134 12.40 4.63 -2.01
C ASN A 134 11.90 3.33 -1.38
N PHE A 135 11.27 2.45 -2.18
CA PHE A 135 10.76 1.16 -1.76
C PHE A 135 11.04 0.12 -2.85
N ASP A 136 12.00 -0.77 -2.63
CA ASP A 136 12.53 -1.69 -3.63
C ASP A 136 11.68 -2.95 -3.74
N GLY A 137 10.47 -2.81 -4.25
CA GLY A 137 9.50 -3.88 -4.39
C GLY A 137 8.07 -3.39 -4.15
N HIS A 138 7.24 -4.30 -3.67
CA HIS A 138 5.87 -4.02 -3.24
C HIS A 138 5.61 -4.62 -1.85
N MET A 139 4.53 -4.22 -1.21
CA MET A 139 3.96 -4.87 -0.04
C MET A 139 2.53 -5.31 -0.35
N CYS A 140 1.95 -6.14 0.50
CA CYS A 140 0.60 -6.67 0.31
C CYS A 140 -0.35 -6.11 1.35
N ILE A 141 -1.54 -5.69 0.89
CA ILE A 141 -2.65 -5.32 1.75
C ILE A 141 -3.68 -6.45 1.70
N HIS A 142 -4.06 -6.95 2.87
CA HIS A 142 -5.04 -8.00 3.06
C HIS A 142 -6.31 -7.43 3.63
N PHE A 143 -7.42 -7.80 3.02
CA PHE A 143 -8.77 -7.50 3.51
C PHE A 143 -9.44 -8.75 4.05
N PRO A 144 -10.52 -8.64 4.81
CA PRO A 144 -11.18 -9.80 5.41
C PRO A 144 -11.54 -10.88 4.39
N ARG A 145 -11.31 -12.12 4.77
CA ARG A 145 -11.67 -13.35 4.03
C ARG A 145 -12.24 -14.36 5.02
N THR A 146 -12.96 -15.34 4.53
CA THR A 146 -13.45 -16.44 5.39
C THR A 146 -12.28 -17.36 5.79
N MET A 147 -12.45 -18.13 6.86
CA MET A 147 -11.43 -19.12 7.27
C MET A 147 -11.16 -20.15 6.18
N GLU A 148 -12.18 -20.56 5.44
CA GLU A 148 -12.02 -21.45 4.29
C GLU A 148 -11.13 -20.81 3.21
N GLN A 149 -11.39 -19.54 2.88
CA GLN A 149 -10.60 -18.80 1.89
C GLN A 149 -9.14 -18.64 2.31
N VAL A 150 -8.86 -18.27 3.55
CA VAL A 150 -7.48 -18.07 4.01
C VAL A 150 -6.72 -19.39 4.17
N THR A 151 -7.39 -20.46 4.59
CA THR A 151 -6.79 -21.79 4.71
C THR A 151 -6.37 -22.32 3.34
N ALA A 152 -7.17 -22.10 2.31
CA ALA A 152 -6.87 -22.47 0.94
C ALA A 152 -5.63 -21.74 0.36
N ILE A 153 -5.33 -20.53 0.86
CA ILE A 153 -4.17 -19.73 0.44
C ILE A 153 -2.89 -20.16 1.18
N GLY A 154 -2.94 -20.27 2.49
CA GLY A 154 -1.82 -20.69 3.32
C GLY A 154 -1.58 -19.84 4.59
N PRO A 155 -0.52 -20.14 5.36
CA PRO A 155 -0.27 -19.58 6.69
C PRO A 155 -0.18 -18.05 6.73
N TYR A 156 0.42 -17.41 5.74
CA TYR A 156 0.54 -15.95 5.71
C TYR A 156 -0.84 -15.27 5.62
N ALA A 157 -1.77 -15.85 4.87
CA ALA A 157 -3.13 -15.35 4.76
C ALA A 157 -3.89 -15.51 6.08
N THR A 158 -3.68 -16.60 6.78
CA THR A 158 -4.24 -16.86 8.11
C THR A 158 -3.71 -15.87 9.14
N SER A 159 -2.41 -15.58 9.14
CA SER A 159 -1.80 -14.58 10.03
C SER A 159 -2.37 -13.17 9.78
N HIS A 160 -2.55 -12.78 8.53
CA HIS A 160 -3.18 -11.51 8.19
C HIS A 160 -4.65 -11.46 8.61
N GLN A 161 -5.42 -12.53 8.41
CA GLN A 161 -6.81 -12.58 8.85
C GLN A 161 -6.94 -12.46 10.37
N LYS A 162 -6.08 -13.13 11.12
CA LYS A 162 -6.03 -12.99 12.57
C LYS A 162 -5.73 -11.56 13.00
N CYS A 163 -4.78 -10.90 12.34
CA CYS A 163 -4.45 -9.49 12.58
C CYS A 163 -5.65 -8.57 12.27
N ILE A 164 -6.34 -8.81 11.14
CA ILE A 164 -7.56 -8.07 10.76
C ILE A 164 -8.63 -8.20 11.86
N ASP A 165 -8.90 -9.41 12.34
CA ASP A 165 -9.96 -9.67 13.32
C ASP A 165 -9.63 -9.05 14.69
N GLN A 166 -8.37 -9.09 15.11
CA GLN A 166 -7.90 -8.39 16.30
C GLN A 166 -8.03 -6.86 16.15
N GLY A 167 -7.63 -6.34 14.99
CA GLY A 167 -7.78 -4.92 14.65
C GLY A 167 -9.23 -4.49 14.59
N TRP A 168 -10.12 -5.34 14.08
CA TRP A 168 -11.55 -5.09 14.06
C TRP A 168 -12.16 -5.01 15.46
N ALA A 169 -11.79 -5.91 16.37
CA ALA A 169 -12.21 -5.84 17.76
C ALA A 169 -11.78 -4.52 18.42
N THR A 170 -10.55 -4.08 18.16
CA THR A 170 -10.04 -2.77 18.64
C THR A 170 -10.84 -1.62 18.03
N THR A 171 -11.10 -1.65 16.73
CA THR A 171 -11.90 -0.64 16.03
C THR A 171 -13.30 -0.56 16.62
N GLN A 172 -13.95 -1.69 16.88
CA GLN A 172 -15.29 -1.72 17.49
C GLN A 172 -15.29 -1.10 18.90
N SER A 173 -14.24 -1.32 19.68
CA SER A 173 -14.10 -0.71 21.02
C SER A 173 -13.92 0.82 20.98
N MET A 174 -13.49 1.38 19.85
CA MET A 174 -13.30 2.82 19.63
C MET A 174 -14.58 3.53 19.15
N LYS A 175 -15.58 2.78 18.70
CA LYS A 175 -16.85 3.36 18.21
C LYS A 175 -17.65 3.96 19.37
N LYS A 176 -18.32 5.08 19.06
CA LYS A 176 -19.14 5.84 20.04
C LYS A 176 -20.62 5.65 19.78
#